data_1ab941e534cf438f040b2eb72e05e486
#
_entry.id   1ab941e534cf438f040b2eb72e05e486
#
_cell.length_a   1.000
_cell.length_b   1.000
_cell.length_c   1.000
_cell.angle_alpha   90.00
_cell.angle_beta   90.00
_cell.angle_gamma   90.00
#
_symmetry.space_group_name_H-M   'P 1'
#
loop_
_entity.id
_entity.type
_entity.pdbx_description
1 polymer ?
#
loop_
_entity_poly.entity_id
_entity_poly.type
_entity_poly.pdbx_seq_one_letter_code
_entity_poly.pdbx_strand_id
1 'polypeptide(L)'
;MNKMKLFFTAILMSVMMIALAACNNSTAGDTASGDKEASGGGDANTVNIGYSGPLSGPAAYYGKRTLSGLKMAAEEINNSGGFEVNGKKYKLNIIALDDKYLPNETASNGKRLVQEHHTPIVFTPHSGGVMALQVFNETDKFIIGAYTSEPKITQTGNSLTVRIPPRYDSYVATFAEYAMKRFGKKIAALPTASQYGKDWTETLLPYWEKQGGEVVYKTSIDFSKDTDFFTIVTNALKEKPDVLFIGGPSEPTAKVAKQARELGFKGGFIIMDQAKLDEMKKVTGSYDVLEGSIGVMPLVESDGPGVPSFVKNYRAKFNEEPGSEAGFNYLAMYAFVEAMKAAGTVDDPIAIRKHMQEGLKHIPKDKQVYVVPKIGDDGGFESKQSVAAIENGKIAPIKLK
;
A
#
# COMPACT_ATOMS: atom_id res chain seq x y z
N MET A 1 -4.78 -67.40 -14.84
CA MET A 1 -4.29 -67.86 -16.19
C MET A 1 -3.48 -66.72 -16.80
N ASN A 2 -2.21 -66.96 -16.81
CA ASN A 2 -1.20 -66.78 -17.89
C ASN A 2 -0.90 -65.28 -18.22
N LYS A 3 0.26 -64.90 -17.85
CA LYS A 3 1.66 -65.05 -18.37
C LYS A 3 2.04 -63.78 -19.13
N MET A 4 3.07 -63.10 -18.64
CA MET A 4 4.51 -63.33 -18.98
C MET A 4 4.94 -62.28 -20.03
N LYS A 5 6.01 -61.57 -19.99
CA LYS A 5 7.43 -61.60 -19.54
C LYS A 5 7.98 -60.25 -19.90
N LEU A 6 8.72 -59.52 -19.08
CA LEU A 6 10.20 -59.60 -18.88
C LEU A 6 11.06 -59.64 -20.14
N PHE A 7 11.88 -58.59 -20.35
CA PHE A 7 13.25 -58.61 -20.92
C PHE A 7 13.84 -57.21 -20.67
N PHE A 8 14.81 -56.99 -19.72
CA PHE A 8 16.25 -57.18 -19.81
C PHE A 8 16.84 -56.49 -21.06
N THR A 9 17.83 -55.62 -20.98
CA THR A 9 19.20 -55.59 -20.46
C THR A 9 19.77 -54.18 -20.68
N ALA A 10 20.33 -53.49 -19.77
CA ALA A 10 21.72 -53.29 -19.34
C ALA A 10 22.82 -53.32 -20.45
N ILE A 11 23.70 -52.33 -20.44
CA ILE A 11 25.12 -52.29 -20.86
C ILE A 11 25.48 -50.79 -21.00
N LEU A 12 26.43 -50.21 -20.39
CA LEU A 12 27.69 -50.35 -19.75
C LEU A 12 28.49 -49.05 -19.97
N MET A 13 29.17 -48.63 -18.96
CA MET A 13 30.19 -47.59 -18.85
C MET A 13 31.12 -47.44 -20.07
N SER A 14 31.53 -46.20 -20.35
CA SER A 14 32.95 -45.93 -20.60
C SER A 14 33.34 -44.48 -20.28
N VAL A 15 34.27 -44.37 -19.38
CA VAL A 15 35.09 -43.23 -19.00
C VAL A 15 36.05 -42.92 -20.15
N MET A 16 36.26 -41.62 -20.51
CA MET A 16 37.62 -41.13 -20.80
C MET A 16 37.67 -39.61 -20.77
N MET A 17 38.52 -39.12 -19.86
CA MET A 17 39.09 -37.75 -19.86
C MET A 17 39.93 -37.59 -21.14
N ILE A 18 39.97 -36.32 -21.65
CA ILE A 18 41.21 -35.68 -22.12
C ILE A 18 41.01 -34.16 -22.11
N ALA A 19 42.01 -33.50 -21.63
CA ALA A 19 42.14 -32.08 -21.33
C ALA A 19 42.68 -31.26 -22.51
N LEU A 20 42.49 -29.95 -22.37
CA LEU A 20 43.36 -28.83 -22.81
C LEU A 20 43.27 -28.29 -24.25
N ALA A 21 43.03 -27.05 -24.27
CA ALA A 21 43.71 -25.90 -24.91
C ALA A 21 42.89 -25.09 -25.91
N ALA A 22 42.58 -23.94 -25.46
CA ALA A 22 42.99 -22.61 -25.97
C ALA A 22 42.37 -22.01 -27.25
N CYS A 23 41.93 -20.80 -27.05
CA CYS A 23 41.98 -19.58 -27.89
C CYS A 23 40.95 -19.39 -29.02
N ASN A 24 40.15 -18.41 -28.71
CA ASN A 24 40.00 -17.15 -29.47
C ASN A 24 39.00 -17.05 -30.61
N ASN A 25 38.22 -16.05 -30.47
CA ASN A 25 37.69 -15.03 -31.38
C ASN A 25 36.21 -15.07 -31.81
N SER A 26 35.53 -14.05 -31.24
CA SER A 26 34.53 -13.10 -31.86
C SER A 26 33.39 -13.68 -32.74
N THR A 27 32.17 -13.44 -32.37
CA THR A 27 31.25 -12.35 -32.81
C THR A 27 29.80 -12.66 -32.51
N ALA A 28 29.19 -11.65 -31.92
CA ALA A 28 27.81 -11.15 -32.05
C ALA A 28 26.57 -12.08 -31.85
N GLY A 29 25.77 -11.70 -30.84
CA GLY A 29 24.33 -11.55 -30.95
C GLY A 29 23.50 -12.68 -30.39
N ASP A 30 22.98 -12.54 -29.19
CA ASP A 30 21.59 -12.28 -28.93
C ASP A 30 21.30 -12.24 -27.41
N THR A 31 20.55 -11.24 -27.06
CA THR A 31 20.14 -10.90 -25.69
C THR A 31 19.10 -11.88 -25.16
N ALA A 32 19.44 -12.61 -24.10
CA ALA A 32 18.47 -13.16 -23.17
C ALA A 32 18.78 -12.58 -21.80
N SER A 33 17.88 -11.67 -21.34
CA SER A 33 17.90 -11.11 -19.98
C SER A 33 17.59 -12.23 -18.98
N GLY A 34 18.63 -12.81 -18.42
CA GLY A 34 18.51 -13.60 -17.21
C GLY A 34 18.65 -12.66 -16.02
N ASP A 35 17.60 -12.52 -15.23
CA ASP A 35 17.65 -11.88 -13.92
C ASP A 35 18.69 -12.61 -13.05
N LYS A 36 19.86 -12.02 -12.90
CA LYS A 36 20.82 -12.43 -11.88
C LYS A 36 20.25 -11.99 -10.54
N GLU A 37 19.81 -12.93 -9.73
CA GLU A 37 19.71 -12.74 -8.29
C GLU A 37 21.06 -12.20 -7.78
N ALA A 38 21.02 -10.96 -7.30
CA ALA A 38 22.17 -10.34 -6.65
C ALA A 38 22.38 -11.03 -5.30
N SER A 39 23.35 -11.94 -5.25
CA SER A 39 23.88 -12.47 -4.00
C SER A 39 24.46 -11.32 -3.16
N GLY A 40 24.11 -11.23 -1.89
CA GLY A 40 24.43 -10.16 -0.96
C GLY A 40 25.91 -9.90 -0.75
N GLY A 41 26.37 -8.90 -1.44
CA GLY A 41 27.60 -8.15 -1.17
C GLY A 41 27.21 -6.68 -1.14
N GLY A 42 26.54 -6.24 -0.06
CA GLY A 42 26.23 -4.82 0.12
C GLY A 42 27.52 -4.04 0.26
N ASP A 43 27.67 -2.99 -0.56
CA ASP A 43 28.67 -1.93 -0.32
C ASP A 43 28.59 -1.53 1.15
N ALA A 44 29.72 -1.36 1.84
CA ALA A 44 29.79 -1.07 3.29
C ALA A 44 29.01 0.19 3.72
N ASN A 45 28.48 0.95 2.77
CA ASN A 45 27.69 2.17 2.94
C ASN A 45 26.26 2.06 2.36
N THR A 46 25.69 0.89 2.32
CA THR A 46 24.29 0.69 1.85
C THR A 46 23.37 0.42 3.03
N VAL A 47 22.26 1.16 3.12
CA VAL A 47 21.18 0.93 4.07
C VAL A 47 20.06 0.16 3.37
N ASN A 48 19.80 -1.06 3.83
CA ASN A 48 18.69 -1.86 3.33
C ASN A 48 17.39 -1.40 3.99
N ILE A 49 16.38 -1.15 3.18
CA ILE A 49 15.01 -0.85 3.61
C ILE A 49 14.11 -1.99 3.15
N GLY A 50 13.41 -2.59 4.09
CA GLY A 50 12.50 -3.70 3.82
C GLY A 50 11.13 -3.23 3.35
N TYR A 51 10.53 -4.02 2.47
CA TYR A 51 9.14 -3.91 2.08
C TYR A 51 8.50 -5.28 2.06
N SER A 52 7.37 -5.45 2.74
CA SER A 52 6.48 -6.61 2.60
C SER A 52 5.08 -6.11 2.25
N GLY A 53 4.58 -6.48 1.10
CA GLY A 53 3.27 -6.08 0.62
C GLY A 53 2.83 -6.90 -0.59
N PRO A 54 1.57 -6.77 -1.04
CA PRO A 54 1.04 -7.57 -2.13
C PRO A 54 1.67 -7.16 -3.46
N LEU A 55 2.50 -8.02 -4.03
CA LEU A 55 3.11 -7.82 -5.36
C LEU A 55 2.49 -8.74 -6.41
N SER A 56 1.64 -9.67 -5.99
CA SER A 56 0.84 -10.56 -6.83
C SER A 56 -0.62 -10.60 -6.37
N GLY A 57 -1.50 -11.20 -7.19
CA GLY A 57 -2.94 -11.32 -6.90
C GLY A 57 -3.74 -10.02 -7.05
N PRO A 58 -5.00 -9.98 -6.59
CA PRO A 58 -5.93 -8.85 -6.81
C PRO A 58 -5.51 -7.52 -6.17
N ALA A 59 -4.67 -7.56 -5.12
CA ALA A 59 -4.13 -6.38 -4.45
C ALA A 59 -2.76 -5.93 -5.00
N ALA A 60 -2.25 -6.60 -6.05
CA ALA A 60 -0.90 -6.35 -6.58
C ALA A 60 -0.70 -4.91 -7.08
N TYR A 61 -1.72 -4.34 -7.72
CA TYR A 61 -1.66 -2.95 -8.18
C TYR A 61 -1.42 -1.99 -7.01
N TYR A 62 -2.19 -2.13 -5.93
CA TYR A 62 -2.03 -1.35 -4.70
C TYR A 62 -0.62 -1.49 -4.09
N GLY A 63 -0.14 -2.73 -3.91
CA GLY A 63 1.19 -2.97 -3.34
C GLY A 63 2.34 -2.46 -4.20
N LYS A 64 2.26 -2.65 -5.52
CA LYS A 64 3.26 -2.13 -6.47
C LYS A 64 3.34 -0.61 -6.45
N ARG A 65 2.21 0.09 -6.32
CA ARG A 65 2.19 1.55 -6.25
C ARG A 65 2.75 2.07 -4.92
N THR A 66 2.47 1.39 -3.80
CA THR A 66 3.11 1.68 -2.51
C THR A 66 4.63 1.57 -2.64
N LEU A 67 5.11 0.46 -3.21
CA LEU A 67 6.53 0.21 -3.45
C LEU A 67 7.16 1.22 -4.42
N SER A 68 6.42 1.67 -5.45
CA SER A 68 6.95 2.62 -6.44
C SER A 68 7.31 3.97 -5.80
N GLY A 69 6.54 4.44 -4.82
CA GLY A 69 6.86 5.64 -4.05
C GLY A 69 8.18 5.52 -3.29
N LEU A 70 8.38 4.39 -2.60
CA LEU A 70 9.64 4.09 -1.89
C LEU A 70 10.84 4.04 -2.84
N LYS A 71 10.69 3.29 -3.96
CA LYS A 71 11.75 3.16 -4.97
C LYS A 71 12.11 4.50 -5.61
N MET A 72 11.12 5.33 -5.92
CA MET A 72 11.36 6.64 -6.51
C MET A 72 12.14 7.55 -5.56
N ALA A 73 11.77 7.61 -4.27
CA ALA A 73 12.49 8.39 -3.28
C ALA A 73 13.93 7.88 -3.10
N ALA A 74 14.10 6.56 -2.95
CA ALA A 74 15.42 5.96 -2.79
C ALA A 74 16.33 6.23 -3.99
N GLU A 75 15.82 6.15 -5.21
CA GLU A 75 16.55 6.42 -6.43
C GLU A 75 16.94 7.91 -6.55
N GLU A 76 16.03 8.83 -6.25
CA GLU A 76 16.34 10.27 -6.24
C GLU A 76 17.44 10.61 -5.22
N ILE A 77 17.36 10.05 -4.01
CA ILE A 77 18.37 10.22 -2.97
C ILE A 77 19.71 9.65 -3.45
N ASN A 78 19.72 8.45 -4.01
CA ASN A 78 20.94 7.80 -4.50
C ASN A 78 21.59 8.54 -5.67
N ASN A 79 20.77 9.06 -6.60
CA ASN A 79 21.25 9.84 -7.76
C ASN A 79 21.79 11.20 -7.36
N SER A 80 21.35 11.75 -6.22
CA SER A 80 21.92 12.97 -5.61
C SER A 80 23.26 12.73 -4.89
N GLY A 81 23.79 11.50 -4.95
CA GLY A 81 25.02 11.12 -4.27
C GLY A 81 24.83 10.45 -2.92
N GLY A 82 23.58 10.06 -2.59
CA GLY A 82 23.20 9.46 -1.31
C GLY A 82 22.92 10.51 -0.23
N PHE A 83 22.99 10.07 1.02
CA PHE A 83 22.83 10.93 2.20
C PHE A 83 23.97 10.71 3.19
N GLU A 84 24.25 11.69 4.03
CA GLU A 84 25.36 11.65 4.97
C GLU A 84 24.88 11.52 6.42
N VAL A 85 25.50 10.61 7.16
CA VAL A 85 25.32 10.45 8.60
C VAL A 85 26.70 10.35 9.24
N ASN A 86 27.03 11.26 10.17
CA ASN A 86 28.32 11.30 10.88
C ASN A 86 29.55 11.25 9.94
N GLY A 87 29.51 12.01 8.84
CA GLY A 87 30.62 12.09 7.88
C GLY A 87 30.72 10.89 6.93
N LYS A 88 29.83 9.91 7.00
CA LYS A 88 29.76 8.79 6.07
C LYS A 88 28.60 8.95 5.11
N LYS A 89 28.83 8.71 3.83
CA LYS A 89 27.80 8.70 2.79
C LYS A 89 27.16 7.32 2.68
N TYR A 90 25.83 7.30 2.58
CA TYR A 90 25.04 6.09 2.45
C TYR A 90 24.13 6.15 1.22
N LYS A 91 23.84 5.00 0.66
CA LYS A 91 22.79 4.79 -0.36
C LYS A 91 21.70 3.89 0.19
N LEU A 92 20.51 3.99 -0.38
CA LEU A 92 19.38 3.15 -0.03
C LEU A 92 19.26 1.97 -0.99
N ASN A 93 18.98 0.79 -0.46
CA ASN A 93 18.60 -0.40 -1.23
C ASN A 93 17.24 -0.90 -0.74
N ILE A 94 16.27 -1.06 -1.64
CA ILE A 94 14.93 -1.53 -1.29
C ILE A 94 14.85 -3.04 -1.54
N ILE A 95 14.60 -3.81 -0.49
CA ILE A 95 14.35 -5.26 -0.57
C ILE A 95 12.85 -5.49 -0.42
N ALA A 96 12.22 -5.93 -1.51
CA ALA A 96 10.77 -6.10 -1.58
C ALA A 96 10.40 -7.58 -1.68
N LEU A 97 9.52 -8.02 -0.78
CA LEU A 97 8.98 -9.37 -0.72
C LEU A 97 7.46 -9.34 -0.86
N ASP A 98 6.93 -10.26 -1.66
CA ASP A 98 5.49 -10.44 -1.85
C ASP A 98 4.87 -11.14 -0.64
N ASP A 99 3.86 -10.54 -0.02
CA ASP A 99 3.08 -11.17 1.05
C ASP A 99 1.67 -11.58 0.61
N LYS A 100 1.32 -11.34 -0.64
CA LYS A 100 0.01 -11.69 -1.21
C LYS A 100 -1.18 -11.13 -0.42
N TYR A 101 -0.95 -10.05 0.33
CA TYR A 101 -1.93 -9.45 1.25
C TYR A 101 -2.28 -10.34 2.47
N LEU A 102 -1.38 -11.27 2.86
CA LEU A 102 -1.57 -12.25 3.92
C LEU A 102 -0.69 -11.92 5.14
N PRO A 103 -1.26 -11.75 6.35
CA PRO A 103 -0.50 -11.39 7.56
C PRO A 103 0.60 -12.39 7.94
N ASN A 104 0.36 -13.69 7.75
CA ASN A 104 1.35 -14.74 8.01
C ASN A 104 2.56 -14.65 7.06
N GLU A 105 2.34 -14.32 5.79
CA GLU A 105 3.41 -14.08 4.83
C GLU A 105 4.18 -12.80 5.20
N THR A 106 3.47 -11.74 5.62
CA THR A 106 4.13 -10.51 6.10
C THR A 106 5.03 -10.80 7.31
N ALA A 107 4.59 -11.61 8.27
CA ALA A 107 5.41 -11.99 9.42
C ALA A 107 6.67 -12.78 9.01
N SER A 108 6.53 -13.72 8.07
CA SER A 108 7.66 -14.49 7.53
C SER A 108 8.64 -13.59 6.78
N ASN A 109 8.14 -12.71 5.93
CA ASN A 109 8.92 -11.71 5.21
C ASN A 109 9.64 -10.75 6.15
N GLY A 110 8.95 -10.27 7.21
CA GLY A 110 9.53 -9.38 8.21
C GLY A 110 10.75 -10.00 8.90
N LYS A 111 10.64 -11.25 9.33
CA LYS A 111 11.77 -11.98 9.92
C LYS A 111 12.94 -12.09 8.93
N ARG A 112 12.66 -12.46 7.68
CA ARG A 112 13.69 -12.57 6.64
C ARG A 112 14.36 -11.21 6.37
N LEU A 113 13.58 -10.13 6.23
CA LEU A 113 14.09 -8.79 5.99
C LEU A 113 15.02 -8.32 7.11
N VAL A 114 14.66 -8.59 8.36
CA VAL A 114 15.45 -8.15 9.52
C VAL A 114 16.64 -9.06 9.77
N GLN A 115 16.47 -10.38 9.76
CA GLN A 115 17.52 -11.32 10.15
C GLN A 115 18.55 -11.56 9.04
N GLU A 116 18.12 -11.64 7.76
CA GLU A 116 19.02 -11.91 6.65
C GLU A 116 19.54 -10.63 5.96
N HIS A 117 18.69 -9.58 5.93
CA HIS A 117 19.01 -8.35 5.21
C HIS A 117 19.29 -7.16 6.12
N HIS A 118 19.18 -7.32 7.44
CA HIS A 118 19.48 -6.30 8.45
C HIS A 118 18.77 -4.96 8.21
N THR A 119 17.48 -5.02 7.84
CA THR A 119 16.70 -3.82 7.58
C THR A 119 16.26 -3.15 8.88
N PRO A 120 16.63 -1.89 9.17
CA PRO A 120 16.17 -1.16 10.35
C PRO A 120 14.70 -0.72 10.25
N ILE A 121 14.16 -0.72 9.03
CA ILE A 121 12.80 -0.30 8.73
C ILE A 121 12.17 -1.31 7.76
N VAL A 122 10.96 -1.73 8.05
CA VAL A 122 10.13 -2.57 7.17
C VAL A 122 8.83 -1.84 6.88
N PHE A 123 8.58 -1.52 5.61
CA PHE A 123 7.31 -0.96 5.17
C PHE A 123 6.31 -2.07 4.87
N THR A 124 5.04 -1.86 5.27
CA THR A 124 3.94 -2.75 4.91
C THR A 124 2.63 -1.96 4.70
N PRO A 125 1.85 -2.27 3.64
CA PRO A 125 0.70 -1.45 3.24
C PRO A 125 -0.66 -2.00 3.69
N HIS A 126 -0.73 -2.84 4.72
CA HIS A 126 -2.01 -3.33 5.22
C HIS A 126 -2.01 -3.63 6.73
N SER A 127 -3.17 -3.40 7.38
CA SER A 127 -3.33 -3.49 8.82
C SER A 127 -2.98 -4.86 9.39
N GLY A 128 -3.42 -5.93 8.73
CA GLY A 128 -3.11 -7.30 9.17
C GLY A 128 -1.61 -7.58 9.16
N GLY A 129 -0.87 -7.09 8.16
CA GLY A 129 0.58 -7.18 8.11
C GLY A 129 1.26 -6.38 9.21
N VAL A 130 0.80 -5.13 9.45
CA VAL A 130 1.31 -4.31 10.55
C VAL A 130 1.14 -5.03 11.88
N MET A 131 -0.07 -5.52 12.18
CA MET A 131 -0.35 -6.24 13.43
C MET A 131 0.52 -7.50 13.57
N ALA A 132 0.77 -8.22 12.48
CA ALA A 132 1.63 -9.40 12.50
C ALA A 132 3.10 -9.06 12.77
N LEU A 133 3.60 -7.93 12.24
CA LEU A 133 4.95 -7.44 12.53
C LEU A 133 5.07 -6.91 13.95
N GLN A 134 4.03 -6.27 14.51
CA GLN A 134 4.02 -5.73 15.87
C GLN A 134 4.21 -6.79 16.96
N VAL A 135 3.96 -8.07 16.65
CA VAL A 135 4.20 -9.18 17.58
C VAL A 135 5.68 -9.29 18.00
N PHE A 136 6.61 -8.86 17.13
CA PHE A 136 8.04 -9.08 17.35
C PHE A 136 8.95 -7.90 17.02
N ASN A 137 8.45 -6.80 16.39
CA ASN A 137 9.32 -5.72 15.93
C ASN A 137 10.08 -4.98 17.05
N GLU A 138 9.51 -4.86 18.24
CA GLU A 138 10.21 -4.25 19.38
C GLU A 138 11.31 -5.17 19.94
N THR A 139 11.08 -6.49 19.91
CA THR A 139 12.08 -7.49 20.31
C THR A 139 13.21 -7.59 19.30
N ASP A 140 12.88 -7.64 18.00
CA ASP A 140 13.84 -7.77 16.91
C ASP A 140 14.39 -6.40 16.45
N LYS A 141 13.94 -5.32 17.08
CA LYS A 141 14.41 -3.93 16.90
C LYS A 141 14.39 -3.46 15.46
N PHE A 142 13.18 -3.26 14.92
CA PHE A 142 12.99 -2.58 13.64
C PHE A 142 11.73 -1.72 13.66
N ILE A 143 11.74 -0.65 12.86
CA ILE A 143 10.58 0.23 12.71
C ILE A 143 9.64 -0.34 11.67
N ILE A 144 8.35 -0.29 11.95
CA ILE A 144 7.31 -0.56 10.97
C ILE A 144 6.89 0.76 10.32
N GLY A 145 7.16 0.94 9.03
CA GLY A 145 6.58 1.98 8.20
C GLY A 145 5.19 1.56 7.73
N ALA A 146 4.18 1.88 8.51
CA ALA A 146 2.83 1.37 8.33
C ALA A 146 2.01 2.24 7.38
N TYR A 147 1.83 1.81 6.12
CA TYR A 147 0.90 2.46 5.21
C TYR A 147 -0.49 1.85 5.35
N THR A 148 -1.15 2.17 6.43
CA THR A 148 -2.57 1.87 6.69
C THR A 148 -3.17 2.95 7.57
N SER A 149 -4.39 3.33 7.29
CA SER A 149 -5.15 4.35 8.04
C SER A 149 -5.83 3.80 9.30
N GLU A 150 -5.59 2.54 9.64
CA GLU A 150 -6.15 1.85 10.82
C GLU A 150 -5.67 2.49 12.13
N PRO A 151 -6.57 3.07 12.96
CA PRO A 151 -6.17 3.68 14.22
C PRO A 151 -5.59 2.69 15.22
N LYS A 152 -6.08 1.45 15.25
CA LYS A 152 -5.70 0.43 16.24
C LYS A 152 -4.20 0.12 16.22
N ILE A 153 -3.53 0.23 15.06
CA ILE A 153 -2.10 -0.07 14.95
C ILE A 153 -1.21 0.84 15.79
N THR A 154 -1.67 2.06 16.09
CA THR A 154 -0.95 3.03 16.94
C THR A 154 -1.51 3.10 18.36
N GLN A 155 -2.60 2.39 18.65
CA GLN A 155 -3.21 2.31 19.98
C GLN A 155 -2.69 1.12 20.82
N THR A 156 -1.85 0.27 20.24
CA THR A 156 -1.24 -0.90 20.92
C THR A 156 -0.14 -0.53 21.90
N GLY A 157 0.35 0.71 21.88
CA GLY A 157 1.52 1.15 22.65
C GLY A 157 2.86 0.74 22.03
N ASN A 158 2.85 0.19 20.79
CA ASN A 158 4.07 -0.19 20.08
C ASN A 158 4.89 1.05 19.70
N SER A 159 6.07 1.20 20.30
CA SER A 159 6.93 2.38 20.17
C SER A 159 7.67 2.47 18.85
N LEU A 160 7.76 1.37 18.09
CA LEU A 160 8.47 1.28 16.81
C LEU A 160 7.53 1.17 15.60
N THR A 161 6.26 1.56 15.75
CA THR A 161 5.34 1.72 14.63
C THR A 161 5.19 3.18 14.24
N VAL A 162 5.26 3.48 12.94
CA VAL A 162 4.96 4.80 12.36
C VAL A 162 3.82 4.64 11.36
N ARG A 163 2.62 5.13 11.73
CA ARG A 163 1.49 5.19 10.80
C ARG A 163 1.68 6.35 9.84
N ILE A 164 1.66 6.06 8.54
CA ILE A 164 1.98 7.03 7.49
C ILE A 164 0.73 7.81 7.01
N PRO A 165 -0.40 7.18 6.62
CA PRO A 165 -1.57 7.91 6.17
C PRO A 165 -2.39 8.44 7.35
N PRO A 166 -3.29 9.41 7.13
CA PRO A 166 -4.29 9.83 8.12
C PRO A 166 -5.15 8.66 8.60
N ARG A 167 -5.69 8.77 9.79
CA ARG A 167 -6.62 7.78 10.35
C ARG A 167 -7.96 7.82 9.63
N TYR A 168 -8.53 6.67 9.31
CA TYR A 168 -9.82 6.60 8.61
C TYR A 168 -11.00 7.09 9.46
N ASP A 169 -10.93 6.93 10.79
CA ASP A 169 -12.01 7.37 11.68
C ASP A 169 -12.30 8.87 11.61
N SER A 170 -11.33 9.65 11.16
CA SER A 170 -11.49 11.09 10.92
C SER A 170 -12.36 11.43 9.69
N TYR A 171 -12.57 10.48 8.79
CA TYR A 171 -13.45 10.67 7.61
C TYR A 171 -14.91 10.35 7.90
N VAL A 172 -15.19 9.54 8.93
CA VAL A 172 -16.50 8.93 9.19
C VAL A 172 -17.63 9.95 9.25
N ALA A 173 -17.45 11.03 10.03
CA ALA A 173 -18.48 12.06 10.17
C ALA A 173 -18.81 12.73 8.84
N THR A 174 -17.79 13.16 8.09
CA THR A 174 -17.95 13.84 6.81
C THR A 174 -18.59 12.93 5.77
N PHE A 175 -18.15 11.66 5.69
CA PHE A 175 -18.69 10.69 4.75
C PHE A 175 -20.16 10.37 5.02
N ALA A 176 -20.48 10.09 6.29
CA ALA A 176 -21.85 9.79 6.70
C ALA A 176 -22.79 10.97 6.46
N GLU A 177 -22.42 12.18 6.86
CA GLU A 177 -23.26 13.35 6.68
C GLU A 177 -23.50 13.71 5.21
N TYR A 178 -22.45 13.65 4.38
CA TYR A 178 -22.59 13.88 2.95
C TYR A 178 -23.58 12.88 2.33
N ALA A 179 -23.39 11.59 2.61
CA ALA A 179 -24.18 10.54 2.03
C ALA A 179 -25.64 10.59 2.51
N MET A 180 -25.87 10.78 3.83
CA MET A 180 -27.22 10.88 4.40
C MET A 180 -28.00 12.07 3.85
N LYS A 181 -27.36 13.23 3.77
CA LYS A 181 -28.01 14.46 3.29
C LYS A 181 -28.43 14.36 1.83
N ARG A 182 -27.64 13.65 1.01
CA ARG A 182 -27.86 13.63 -0.44
C ARG A 182 -28.73 12.45 -0.90
N PHE A 183 -28.64 11.30 -0.25
CA PHE A 183 -29.26 10.08 -0.76
C PHE A 183 -30.30 9.46 0.18
N GLY A 184 -30.13 9.61 1.49
CA GLY A 184 -31.02 9.02 2.47
C GLY A 184 -30.28 8.26 3.56
N LYS A 185 -31.02 7.50 4.37
CA LYS A 185 -30.54 6.97 5.63
C LYS A 185 -30.38 5.46 5.70
N LYS A 186 -30.70 4.74 4.62
CA LYS A 186 -30.56 3.27 4.53
C LYS A 186 -29.22 2.92 3.92
N ILE A 187 -28.36 2.24 4.69
CA ILE A 187 -27.03 1.82 4.23
C ILE A 187 -26.92 0.30 4.12
N ALA A 188 -26.34 -0.18 3.03
CA ALA A 188 -25.86 -1.53 2.92
C ALA A 188 -24.32 -1.54 2.91
N ALA A 189 -23.71 -2.39 3.73
CA ALA A 189 -22.27 -2.47 3.89
C ALA A 189 -21.68 -3.71 3.20
N LEU A 190 -20.77 -3.47 2.26
CA LEU A 190 -20.04 -4.47 1.48
C LEU A 190 -18.51 -4.20 1.51
N PRO A 191 -17.88 -4.07 2.70
CA PRO A 191 -16.45 -3.82 2.81
C PRO A 191 -15.63 -5.05 2.41
N THR A 192 -14.33 -4.85 2.21
CA THR A 192 -13.38 -5.97 2.09
C THR A 192 -13.39 -6.87 3.34
N ALA A 193 -13.25 -8.18 3.15
CA ALA A 193 -13.21 -9.19 4.22
C ALA A 193 -11.88 -9.21 5.01
N SER A 194 -11.11 -8.13 4.99
CA SER A 194 -9.90 -7.95 5.77
C SER A 194 -10.19 -7.42 7.18
N GLN A 195 -9.19 -7.49 8.09
CA GLN A 195 -9.31 -6.85 9.39
C GLN A 195 -9.62 -5.35 9.27
N TYR A 196 -8.97 -4.67 8.34
CA TYR A 196 -9.23 -3.27 8.02
C TYR A 196 -10.71 -2.99 7.62
N GLY A 197 -11.29 -3.84 6.76
CA GLY A 197 -12.71 -3.70 6.38
C GLY A 197 -13.66 -3.92 7.56
N LYS A 198 -13.34 -4.86 8.45
CA LYS A 198 -14.08 -5.10 9.67
C LYS A 198 -14.03 -3.89 10.61
N ASP A 199 -12.84 -3.37 10.87
CA ASP A 199 -12.64 -2.25 11.81
C ASP A 199 -13.27 -0.95 11.30
N TRP A 200 -13.18 -0.68 9.98
CA TRP A 200 -13.89 0.43 9.33
C TRP A 200 -15.42 0.32 9.51
N THR A 201 -15.95 -0.89 9.32
CA THR A 201 -17.38 -1.16 9.47
C THR A 201 -17.84 -0.96 10.91
N GLU A 202 -17.06 -1.45 11.88
CA GLU A 202 -17.31 -1.27 13.31
C GLU A 202 -17.25 0.19 13.76
N THR A 203 -16.60 1.05 12.98
CA THR A 203 -16.53 2.49 13.25
C THR A 203 -17.67 3.26 12.55
N LEU A 204 -17.91 2.99 11.27
CA LEU A 204 -18.89 3.72 10.47
C LEU A 204 -20.34 3.38 10.84
N LEU A 205 -20.70 2.09 10.96
CA LEU A 205 -22.10 1.72 11.12
C LEU A 205 -22.71 2.18 12.45
N PRO A 206 -22.05 2.08 13.62
CA PRO A 206 -22.58 2.65 14.85
C PRO A 206 -22.71 4.18 14.79
N TYR A 207 -21.78 4.88 14.10
CA TYR A 207 -21.92 6.31 13.87
C TYR A 207 -23.14 6.61 12.98
N TRP A 208 -23.33 5.83 11.89
CA TRP A 208 -24.48 5.96 11.00
C TRP A 208 -25.82 5.81 11.75
N GLU A 209 -25.95 4.77 12.57
CA GLU A 209 -27.14 4.53 13.39
C GLU A 209 -27.35 5.65 14.41
N LYS A 210 -26.28 6.15 15.07
CA LYS A 210 -26.36 7.28 16.00
C LYS A 210 -26.87 8.56 15.33
N GLN A 211 -26.62 8.75 14.03
CA GLN A 211 -27.15 9.87 13.24
C GLN A 211 -28.58 9.60 12.72
N GLY A 212 -29.22 8.54 13.19
CA GLY A 212 -30.59 8.16 12.82
C GLY A 212 -30.68 7.45 11.48
N GLY A 213 -29.59 6.78 11.07
CA GLY A 213 -29.56 5.90 9.91
C GLY A 213 -29.95 4.46 10.25
N GLU A 214 -30.24 3.68 9.22
CA GLU A 214 -30.60 2.27 9.29
C GLU A 214 -29.59 1.43 8.49
N VAL A 215 -29.06 0.36 9.09
CA VAL A 215 -28.23 -0.64 8.42
C VAL A 215 -29.13 -1.74 7.89
N VAL A 216 -29.43 -1.71 6.60
CA VAL A 216 -30.40 -2.65 5.98
C VAL A 216 -29.76 -3.96 5.51
N TYR A 217 -28.43 -3.96 5.25
CA TYR A 217 -27.69 -5.15 4.85
C TYR A 217 -26.22 -5.03 5.24
N LYS A 218 -25.61 -6.14 5.63
CA LYS A 218 -24.19 -6.20 5.99
C LYS A 218 -23.60 -7.54 5.61
N THR A 219 -22.56 -7.50 4.80
CA THR A 219 -21.69 -8.64 4.50
C THR A 219 -20.29 -8.11 4.14
N SER A 220 -19.34 -8.99 3.84
CA SER A 220 -18.03 -8.61 3.38
C SER A 220 -17.66 -9.35 2.10
N ILE A 221 -16.73 -8.79 1.31
CA ILE A 221 -16.25 -9.34 0.04
C ILE A 221 -14.80 -9.80 0.22
N ASP A 222 -14.53 -11.06 -0.08
CA ASP A 222 -13.16 -11.60 -0.12
C ASP A 222 -12.56 -11.38 -1.51
N PHE A 223 -11.94 -10.22 -1.71
CA PHE A 223 -11.30 -9.86 -2.98
C PHE A 223 -10.12 -10.74 -3.37
N SER A 224 -9.67 -11.65 -2.51
CA SER A 224 -8.67 -12.65 -2.88
C SER A 224 -9.27 -13.84 -3.61
N LYS A 225 -10.58 -14.07 -3.48
CA LYS A 225 -11.32 -15.20 -4.06
C LYS A 225 -12.39 -14.76 -5.05
N ASP A 226 -13.08 -13.66 -4.74
CA ASP A 226 -14.23 -13.20 -5.50
C ASP A 226 -13.78 -12.27 -6.63
N THR A 227 -14.19 -12.58 -7.85
CA THR A 227 -13.94 -11.78 -9.07
C THR A 227 -15.21 -11.26 -9.70
N ASP A 228 -16.37 -11.80 -9.30
CA ASP A 228 -17.72 -11.41 -9.71
C ASP A 228 -18.55 -11.10 -8.46
N PHE A 229 -19.22 -9.96 -8.46
CA PHE A 229 -19.92 -9.42 -7.30
C PHE A 229 -21.42 -9.28 -7.52
N PHE A 230 -21.97 -9.71 -8.66
CA PHE A 230 -23.39 -9.57 -8.98
C PHE A 230 -24.31 -10.18 -7.93
N THR A 231 -24.00 -11.37 -7.44
CA THR A 231 -24.84 -12.05 -6.42
C THR A 231 -24.85 -11.26 -5.12
N ILE A 232 -23.71 -10.85 -4.61
CA ILE A 232 -23.61 -10.14 -3.34
C ILE A 232 -24.23 -8.74 -3.42
N VAL A 233 -24.01 -8.04 -4.53
CA VAL A 233 -24.62 -6.72 -4.79
C VAL A 233 -26.14 -6.86 -4.97
N THR A 234 -26.62 -7.85 -5.72
CA THR A 234 -28.06 -8.12 -5.89
C THR A 234 -28.75 -8.33 -4.53
N ASN A 235 -28.13 -9.10 -3.63
CA ASN A 235 -28.68 -9.32 -2.30
C ASN A 235 -28.75 -8.04 -1.47
N ALA A 236 -27.72 -7.21 -1.53
CA ALA A 236 -27.74 -5.90 -0.88
C ALA A 236 -28.83 -4.98 -1.44
N LEU A 237 -29.01 -4.94 -2.78
CA LEU A 237 -29.99 -4.07 -3.43
C LEU A 237 -31.44 -4.50 -3.22
N LYS A 238 -31.75 -5.78 -2.88
CA LYS A 238 -33.08 -6.23 -2.47
C LYS A 238 -33.59 -5.48 -1.25
N GLU A 239 -32.70 -5.07 -0.34
CA GLU A 239 -33.02 -4.30 0.86
C GLU A 239 -33.22 -2.81 0.60
N LYS A 240 -33.13 -2.38 -0.65
CA LYS A 240 -33.36 -1.00 -1.13
C LYS A 240 -32.54 0.04 -0.37
N PRO A 241 -31.22 -0.09 -0.32
CA PRO A 241 -30.36 0.90 0.35
C PRO A 241 -30.33 2.21 -0.44
N ASP A 242 -30.19 3.33 0.29
CA ASP A 242 -29.90 4.65 -0.27
C ASP A 242 -28.41 4.82 -0.54
N VAL A 243 -27.58 4.12 0.23
CA VAL A 243 -26.11 4.22 0.20
C VAL A 243 -25.48 2.83 0.27
N LEU A 244 -24.44 2.61 -0.54
CA LEU A 244 -23.57 1.45 -0.42
C LEU A 244 -22.23 1.88 0.20
N PHE A 245 -21.86 1.28 1.33
CA PHE A 245 -20.52 1.36 1.87
C PHE A 245 -19.69 0.22 1.30
N ILE A 246 -18.69 0.58 0.49
CA ILE A 246 -17.83 -0.36 -0.24
C ILE A 246 -16.37 0.03 -0.10
N GLY A 247 -15.47 -0.92 -0.23
CA GLY A 247 -14.04 -0.59 -0.25
C GLY A 247 -13.13 -1.78 0.00
N GLY A 248 -11.88 -1.53 -0.34
CA GLY A 248 -10.75 -2.42 -0.42
C GLY A 248 -9.80 -1.85 -1.45
N PRO A 249 -8.99 -2.65 -2.17
CA PRO A 249 -8.19 -2.17 -3.29
C PRO A 249 -9.06 -1.53 -4.38
N SER A 250 -8.55 -0.50 -5.06
CA SER A 250 -9.32 0.34 -6.00
C SER A 250 -9.97 -0.44 -7.14
N GLU A 251 -9.24 -1.38 -7.76
CA GLU A 251 -9.74 -2.11 -8.92
C GLU A 251 -10.97 -2.97 -8.60
N PRO A 252 -10.94 -3.89 -7.61
CA PRO A 252 -12.12 -4.69 -7.29
C PRO A 252 -13.25 -3.85 -6.71
N THR A 253 -12.96 -2.80 -5.93
CA THR A 253 -13.98 -1.86 -5.43
C THR A 253 -14.71 -1.15 -6.57
N ALA A 254 -13.99 -0.74 -7.61
CA ALA A 254 -14.57 -0.15 -8.81
C ALA A 254 -15.50 -1.12 -9.57
N LYS A 255 -15.15 -2.41 -9.62
CA LYS A 255 -16.00 -3.46 -10.21
C LYS A 255 -17.31 -3.62 -9.42
N VAL A 256 -17.25 -3.58 -8.08
CA VAL A 256 -18.46 -3.60 -7.23
C VAL A 256 -19.37 -2.40 -7.54
N ALA A 257 -18.81 -1.19 -7.60
CA ALA A 257 -19.56 0.01 -7.93
C ALA A 257 -20.19 -0.07 -9.34
N LYS A 258 -19.43 -0.57 -10.32
CA LYS A 258 -19.92 -0.75 -11.69
C LYS A 258 -21.09 -1.73 -11.76
N GLN A 259 -20.95 -2.90 -11.15
CA GLN A 259 -22.02 -3.91 -11.09
C GLN A 259 -23.26 -3.41 -10.35
N ALA A 260 -23.09 -2.61 -9.28
CA ALA A 260 -24.23 -1.97 -8.62
C ALA A 260 -25.00 -1.04 -9.58
N ARG A 261 -24.30 -0.24 -10.39
CA ARG A 261 -24.94 0.62 -11.40
C ARG A 261 -25.63 -0.21 -12.50
N GLU A 262 -25.01 -1.27 -12.98
CA GLU A 262 -25.58 -2.20 -13.97
C GLU A 262 -26.86 -2.86 -13.45
N LEU A 263 -26.94 -3.14 -12.15
CA LEU A 263 -28.14 -3.63 -11.46
C LEU A 263 -29.17 -2.52 -11.14
N GLY A 264 -28.93 -1.29 -11.58
CA GLY A 264 -29.89 -0.19 -11.46
C GLY A 264 -29.76 0.65 -10.19
N PHE A 265 -28.73 0.46 -9.36
CA PHE A 265 -28.51 1.28 -8.16
C PHE A 265 -28.30 2.75 -8.54
N LYS A 266 -29.06 3.67 -7.93
CA LYS A 266 -29.01 5.12 -8.14
C LYS A 266 -28.54 5.91 -6.92
N GLY A 267 -28.32 5.23 -5.78
CA GLY A 267 -27.91 5.85 -4.53
C GLY A 267 -26.41 6.24 -4.51
N GLY A 268 -25.94 6.68 -3.35
CA GLY A 268 -24.57 7.10 -3.14
C GLY A 268 -23.62 5.95 -2.76
N PHE A 269 -22.32 6.21 -2.89
CA PHE A 269 -21.29 5.31 -2.36
C PHE A 269 -20.46 6.02 -1.30
N ILE A 270 -20.24 5.36 -0.17
CA ILE A 270 -19.16 5.69 0.76
C ILE A 270 -18.00 4.76 0.40
N ILE A 271 -16.87 5.34 -0.02
CA ILE A 271 -15.69 4.60 -0.48
C ILE A 271 -14.64 4.60 0.64
N MET A 272 -14.27 3.40 1.11
CA MET A 272 -13.16 3.27 2.07
C MET A 272 -11.88 3.87 1.49
N ASP A 273 -11.08 4.51 2.31
CA ASP A 273 -9.92 5.33 1.89
C ASP A 273 -8.78 4.54 1.21
N GLN A 274 -8.78 3.21 1.27
CA GLN A 274 -7.86 2.39 0.47
C GLN A 274 -8.15 2.49 -1.02
N ALA A 275 -9.42 2.58 -1.44
CA ALA A 275 -9.80 2.82 -2.83
C ALA A 275 -9.71 4.30 -3.17
N LYS A 276 -9.16 4.62 -4.33
CA LYS A 276 -8.97 5.98 -4.82
C LYS A 276 -9.91 6.27 -5.98
N LEU A 277 -10.63 7.39 -5.91
CA LEU A 277 -11.65 7.75 -6.90
C LEU A 277 -11.11 7.85 -8.33
N ASP A 278 -9.90 8.37 -8.50
CA ASP A 278 -9.22 8.48 -9.78
C ASP A 278 -8.73 7.13 -10.33
N GLU A 279 -8.33 6.21 -9.46
CA GLU A 279 -7.98 4.84 -9.84
C GLU A 279 -9.23 4.03 -10.20
N MET A 280 -10.31 4.18 -9.43
CA MET A 280 -11.59 3.57 -9.74
C MET A 280 -12.12 4.03 -11.09
N LYS A 281 -11.96 5.33 -11.45
CA LYS A 281 -12.28 5.86 -12.76
C LYS A 281 -11.59 5.13 -13.92
N LYS A 282 -10.34 4.70 -13.75
CA LYS A 282 -9.61 3.94 -14.78
C LYS A 282 -10.30 2.61 -15.09
N VAL A 283 -10.89 1.98 -14.09
CA VAL A 283 -11.62 0.71 -14.23
C VAL A 283 -13.04 0.92 -14.77
N THR A 284 -13.72 1.96 -14.31
CA THR A 284 -15.09 2.27 -14.71
C THR A 284 -15.18 2.99 -16.07
N GLY A 285 -14.08 3.58 -16.54
CA GLY A 285 -13.99 4.37 -17.76
C GLY A 285 -14.38 5.84 -17.59
N SER A 286 -15.27 6.17 -16.66
CA SER A 286 -15.69 7.53 -16.35
C SER A 286 -16.07 7.71 -14.88
N TYR A 287 -16.20 8.95 -14.44
CA TYR A 287 -16.76 9.26 -13.12
C TYR A 287 -18.29 9.10 -13.05
N ASP A 288 -19.00 8.96 -14.18
CA ASP A 288 -20.47 8.82 -14.19
C ASP A 288 -20.93 7.58 -13.40
N VAL A 289 -20.18 6.49 -13.50
CA VAL A 289 -20.41 5.26 -12.71
C VAL A 289 -20.24 5.51 -11.21
N LEU A 290 -19.36 6.43 -10.86
CA LEU A 290 -19.03 6.79 -9.49
C LEU A 290 -19.80 8.03 -9.00
N GLU A 291 -20.77 8.55 -9.77
CA GLU A 291 -21.57 9.70 -9.37
C GLU A 291 -22.17 9.50 -7.98
N GLY A 292 -22.03 10.52 -7.12
CA GLY A 292 -22.49 10.45 -5.74
C GLY A 292 -21.58 9.66 -4.78
N SER A 293 -20.39 9.25 -5.24
CA SER A 293 -19.37 8.68 -4.33
C SER A 293 -18.75 9.77 -3.48
N ILE A 294 -18.41 9.42 -2.24
CA ILE A 294 -17.51 10.21 -1.38
C ILE A 294 -16.33 9.33 -0.96
N GLY A 295 -15.13 9.91 -0.99
CA GLY A 295 -13.87 9.24 -0.69
C GLY A 295 -12.74 10.23 -0.43
N VAL A 296 -11.51 9.75 -0.38
CA VAL A 296 -10.33 10.61 -0.21
C VAL A 296 -10.03 11.37 -1.50
N MET A 297 -9.48 12.60 -1.34
CA MET A 297 -9.04 13.43 -2.45
C MET A 297 -7.93 12.72 -3.24
N PRO A 298 -8.01 12.64 -4.57
CA PRO A 298 -6.90 12.18 -5.39
C PRO A 298 -5.63 13.00 -5.17
N LEU A 299 -4.48 12.33 -5.19
CA LEU A 299 -3.18 12.99 -4.99
C LEU A 299 -2.95 14.15 -5.95
N VAL A 300 -3.30 13.95 -7.23
CA VAL A 300 -3.07 14.94 -8.30
C VAL A 300 -3.85 16.23 -8.12
N GLU A 301 -4.90 16.20 -7.29
CA GLU A 301 -5.74 17.35 -6.91
C GLU A 301 -5.34 17.94 -5.54
N SER A 302 -4.28 17.41 -4.90
CA SER A 302 -3.81 17.86 -3.60
C SER A 302 -2.93 19.11 -3.70
N ASP A 303 -2.91 19.91 -2.63
CA ASP A 303 -2.22 21.22 -2.54
C ASP A 303 -0.80 21.12 -1.94
N GLY A 304 -0.23 19.93 -1.82
CA GLY A 304 1.13 19.73 -1.31
C GLY A 304 2.19 20.39 -2.20
N PRO A 305 3.16 21.10 -1.63
CA PRO A 305 4.16 21.84 -2.42
C PRO A 305 5.03 20.95 -3.30
N GLY A 306 5.20 19.67 -2.95
CA GLY A 306 5.91 18.67 -3.74
C GLY A 306 5.08 17.98 -4.82
N VAL A 307 3.74 18.16 -4.84
CA VAL A 307 2.86 17.46 -5.78
C VAL A 307 3.25 17.69 -7.25
N PRO A 308 3.49 18.93 -7.73
CA PRO A 308 3.78 19.14 -9.14
C PRO A 308 5.03 18.41 -9.64
N SER A 309 6.12 18.47 -8.84
CA SER A 309 7.39 17.79 -9.18
C SER A 309 7.25 16.27 -9.08
N PHE A 310 6.62 15.77 -8.02
CA PHE A 310 6.38 14.35 -7.82
C PHE A 310 5.54 13.74 -8.97
N VAL A 311 4.39 14.36 -9.30
CA VAL A 311 3.51 13.89 -10.37
C VAL A 311 4.23 13.86 -11.71
N LYS A 312 4.96 14.95 -12.05
CA LYS A 312 5.76 15.01 -13.28
C LYS A 312 6.77 13.87 -13.36
N ASN A 313 7.55 13.68 -12.32
CA ASN A 313 8.62 12.69 -12.29
C ASN A 313 8.07 11.26 -12.25
N TYR A 314 6.97 11.04 -11.53
CA TYR A 314 6.29 9.75 -11.46
C TYR A 314 5.75 9.34 -12.83
N ARG A 315 5.05 10.24 -13.52
CA ARG A 315 4.58 10.01 -14.89
C ARG A 315 5.73 9.67 -15.85
N ALA A 316 6.81 10.43 -15.78
CA ALA A 316 7.98 10.19 -16.63
C ALA A 316 8.63 8.81 -16.38
N LYS A 317 8.63 8.34 -15.12
CA LYS A 317 9.26 7.09 -14.74
C LYS A 317 8.39 5.88 -14.97
N PHE A 318 7.10 5.95 -14.63
CA PHE A 318 6.20 4.80 -14.59
C PHE A 318 5.16 4.81 -15.72
N ASN A 319 5.07 5.91 -16.49
CA ASN A 319 4.05 6.12 -17.55
C ASN A 319 2.60 5.95 -17.03
N GLU A 320 2.36 6.35 -15.78
CA GLU A 320 1.04 6.30 -15.13
C GLU A 320 0.86 7.44 -14.13
N GLU A 321 -0.40 7.66 -13.72
CA GLU A 321 -0.71 8.64 -12.67
C GLU A 321 -0.35 8.09 -11.29
N PRO A 322 0.32 8.90 -10.41
CA PRO A 322 0.57 8.49 -9.04
C PRO A 322 -0.71 8.49 -8.20
N GLY A 323 -0.86 7.53 -7.31
CA GLY A 323 -1.86 7.53 -6.26
C GLY A 323 -1.30 8.02 -4.92
N SER A 324 -2.19 8.21 -3.95
CA SER A 324 -1.79 8.67 -2.61
C SER A 324 -0.86 7.69 -1.90
N GLU A 325 -0.98 6.40 -2.18
CA GLU A 325 -0.10 5.36 -1.64
C GLU A 325 1.36 5.55 -2.09
N ALA A 326 1.58 5.95 -3.35
CA ALA A 326 2.91 6.29 -3.83
C ALA A 326 3.43 7.58 -3.18
N GLY A 327 2.59 8.62 -3.12
CA GLY A 327 2.95 9.91 -2.55
C GLY A 327 3.30 9.87 -1.06
N PHE A 328 2.49 9.17 -0.25
CA PHE A 328 2.76 9.02 1.17
C PHE A 328 4.04 8.21 1.45
N ASN A 329 4.27 7.14 0.72
CA ASN A 329 5.47 6.33 0.90
C ASN A 329 6.74 7.02 0.38
N TYR A 330 6.63 7.81 -0.68
CA TYR A 330 7.69 8.70 -1.12
C TYR A 330 8.09 9.71 -0.02
N LEU A 331 7.10 10.41 0.54
CA LEU A 331 7.31 11.35 1.65
C LEU A 331 7.92 10.65 2.88
N ALA A 332 7.39 9.47 3.24
CA ALA A 332 7.87 8.72 4.41
C ALA A 332 9.34 8.31 4.27
N MET A 333 9.78 7.92 3.07
CA MET A 333 11.19 7.60 2.84
C MET A 333 12.08 8.80 3.11
N TYR A 334 11.73 10.00 2.63
CA TYR A 334 12.45 11.23 2.97
C TYR A 334 12.44 11.52 4.47
N ALA A 335 11.28 11.35 5.13
CA ALA A 335 11.17 11.54 6.59
C ALA A 335 12.11 10.61 7.36
N PHE A 336 12.21 9.35 6.98
CA PHE A 336 13.11 8.39 7.61
C PHE A 336 14.59 8.70 7.36
N VAL A 337 14.95 9.11 6.15
CA VAL A 337 16.33 9.52 5.85
C VAL A 337 16.72 10.75 6.66
N GLU A 338 15.87 11.77 6.74
CA GLU A 338 16.14 12.94 7.56
C GLU A 338 16.18 12.59 9.08
N ALA A 339 15.35 11.62 9.52
CA ALA A 339 15.44 11.12 10.89
C ALA A 339 16.74 10.35 11.17
N MET A 340 17.26 9.57 10.22
CA MET A 340 18.59 8.93 10.33
C MET A 340 19.70 9.96 10.47
N LYS A 341 19.66 11.03 9.68
CA LYS A 341 20.61 12.15 9.78
C LYS A 341 20.54 12.81 11.17
N ALA A 342 19.34 13.12 11.64
CA ALA A 342 19.13 13.74 12.95
C ALA A 342 19.51 12.82 14.12
N ALA A 343 19.30 11.52 13.97
CA ALA A 343 19.65 10.50 14.96
C ALA A 343 21.16 10.20 14.98
N GLY A 344 21.91 10.56 13.93
CA GLY A 344 23.31 10.20 13.80
C GLY A 344 23.56 8.70 13.57
N THR A 345 22.56 7.95 13.12
CA THR A 345 22.66 6.51 12.89
C THR A 345 21.74 6.07 11.77
N VAL A 346 22.07 4.96 11.10
CA VAL A 346 21.27 4.34 10.04
C VAL A 346 20.70 2.97 10.46
N ASP A 347 21.12 2.43 11.58
CA ASP A 347 20.90 1.06 12.05
C ASP A 347 20.39 0.93 13.49
N ASP A 348 20.16 2.05 14.19
CA ASP A 348 19.47 2.08 15.48
C ASP A 348 18.00 2.53 15.31
N PRO A 349 17.04 1.60 15.24
CA PRO A 349 15.64 1.93 15.03
C PRO A 349 15.03 2.78 16.14
N ILE A 350 15.49 2.62 17.37
CA ILE A 350 14.99 3.38 18.54
C ILE A 350 15.40 4.85 18.40
N ALA A 351 16.68 5.10 18.09
CA ALA A 351 17.19 6.45 17.86
C ALA A 351 16.53 7.10 16.64
N ILE A 352 16.40 6.38 15.52
CA ILE A 352 15.73 6.86 14.30
C ILE A 352 14.28 7.24 14.62
N ARG A 353 13.53 6.35 15.28
CA ARG A 353 12.12 6.60 15.63
C ARG A 353 11.94 7.84 16.51
N LYS A 354 12.84 8.03 17.48
CA LYS A 354 12.85 9.21 18.36
C LYS A 354 13.03 10.52 17.60
N HIS A 355 13.79 10.51 16.51
CA HIS A 355 14.10 11.69 15.71
C HIS A 355 13.17 11.90 14.49
N MET A 356 12.10 11.11 14.35
CA MET A 356 11.14 11.26 13.23
C MET A 356 10.49 12.64 13.17
N GLN A 357 10.18 13.27 14.33
CA GLN A 357 9.64 14.63 14.36
C GLN A 357 10.64 15.66 13.80
N GLU A 358 11.92 15.49 14.08
CA GLU A 358 12.96 16.34 13.53
C GLU A 358 13.15 16.07 12.04
N GLY A 359 13.13 14.80 11.64
CA GLY A 359 13.20 14.42 10.23
C GLY A 359 12.10 15.07 9.38
N LEU A 360 10.87 15.12 9.86
CA LEU A 360 9.76 15.77 9.15
C LEU A 360 10.03 17.25 8.85
N LYS A 361 10.68 17.98 9.76
CA LYS A 361 10.98 19.41 9.57
C LYS A 361 12.02 19.67 8.50
N HIS A 362 12.91 18.71 8.23
CA HIS A 362 14.00 18.84 7.28
C HIS A 362 13.71 18.30 5.88
N ILE A 363 12.52 17.74 5.65
CA ILE A 363 12.11 17.31 4.30
C ILE A 363 12.09 18.53 3.37
N PRO A 364 12.81 18.49 2.22
CA PRO A 364 12.78 19.57 1.24
C PRO A 364 11.36 19.86 0.76
N LYS A 365 11.00 21.14 0.57
CA LYS A 365 9.63 21.54 0.20
C LYS A 365 9.14 20.87 -1.09
N ASP A 366 9.99 20.71 -2.07
CA ASP A 366 9.69 20.04 -3.34
C ASP A 366 9.50 18.52 -3.21
N LYS A 367 9.77 17.96 -2.01
CA LYS A 367 9.56 16.56 -1.65
C LYS A 367 8.33 16.35 -0.75
N GLN A 368 7.77 17.44 -0.23
CA GLN A 368 6.57 17.41 0.60
C GLN A 368 5.31 17.24 -0.25
N VAL A 369 5.06 16.02 -0.72
CA VAL A 369 3.83 15.66 -1.47
C VAL A 369 2.58 15.85 -0.58
N TYR A 370 2.74 15.61 0.71
CA TYR A 370 1.77 15.97 1.75
C TYR A 370 2.46 16.80 2.82
N VAL A 371 1.73 17.74 3.41
CA VAL A 371 2.22 18.51 4.56
C VAL A 371 1.92 17.73 5.83
N VAL A 372 2.98 17.30 6.51
CA VAL A 372 2.91 16.58 7.79
C VAL A 372 3.59 17.45 8.86
N PRO A 373 2.84 18.28 9.61
CA PRO A 373 3.43 19.19 10.58
C PRO A 373 4.02 18.50 11.80
N LYS A 374 3.50 17.33 12.16
CA LYS A 374 3.99 16.58 13.33
C LYS A 374 3.68 15.09 13.28
N ILE A 375 4.40 14.38 14.14
CA ILE A 375 4.06 13.02 14.58
C ILE A 375 3.12 13.18 15.77
N GLY A 376 1.97 12.53 15.74
CA GLY A 376 1.05 12.46 16.87
C GLY A 376 1.63 11.65 18.04
N ASP A 377 1.03 11.80 19.22
CA ASP A 377 1.42 11.07 20.43
C ASP A 377 1.29 9.56 20.23
N ASP A 378 0.40 9.15 19.35
CA ASP A 378 0.19 7.76 18.92
C ASP A 378 1.27 7.23 17.95
N GLY A 379 2.19 8.07 17.50
CA GLY A 379 3.25 7.70 16.55
C GLY A 379 2.86 7.82 15.08
N GLY A 380 1.66 8.28 14.75
CA GLY A 380 1.21 8.50 13.38
C GLY A 380 1.56 9.87 12.82
N PHE A 381 1.71 9.96 11.51
CA PHE A 381 1.79 11.25 10.82
C PHE A 381 0.44 11.99 10.96
N GLU A 382 0.47 13.21 11.41
CA GLU A 382 -0.68 14.10 11.40
C GLU A 382 -0.62 14.99 10.15
N SER A 383 -1.15 14.50 9.04
CA SER A 383 -1.27 15.28 7.82
C SER A 383 -2.65 15.93 7.69
N LYS A 384 -2.70 17.06 6.98
CA LYS A 384 -3.97 17.66 6.57
C LYS A 384 -4.71 16.68 5.67
N GLN A 385 -5.95 16.41 6.03
CA GLN A 385 -6.80 15.51 5.26
C GLN A 385 -7.60 16.30 4.23
N SER A 386 -7.85 15.65 3.09
CA SER A 386 -8.72 16.20 2.05
C SER A 386 -9.64 15.10 1.55
N VAL A 387 -10.92 15.43 1.42
CA VAL A 387 -11.97 14.53 0.91
C VAL A 387 -12.61 15.12 -0.31
N ALA A 388 -13.08 14.23 -1.18
CA ALA A 388 -13.78 14.60 -2.40
C ALA A 388 -15.03 13.74 -2.60
N ALA A 389 -16.00 14.31 -3.28
CA ALA A 389 -17.11 13.59 -3.86
C ALA A 389 -17.01 13.60 -5.38
N ILE A 390 -17.74 12.69 -6.03
CA ILE A 390 -18.00 12.78 -7.46
C ILE A 390 -19.35 13.44 -7.67
N GLU A 391 -19.32 14.62 -8.27
CA GLU A 391 -20.52 15.43 -8.57
C GLU A 391 -20.48 15.93 -10.00
N ASN A 392 -21.56 15.66 -10.76
CA ASN A 392 -21.65 16.01 -12.17
C ASN A 392 -20.48 15.48 -13.00
N GLY A 393 -20.06 14.25 -12.73
CA GLY A 393 -18.97 13.56 -13.42
C GLY A 393 -17.57 14.14 -13.14
N LYS A 394 -17.39 14.88 -12.03
CA LYS A 394 -16.13 15.55 -11.68
C LYS A 394 -15.80 15.37 -10.20
N ILE A 395 -14.52 15.49 -9.87
CA ILE A 395 -14.03 15.61 -8.49
C ILE A 395 -14.51 16.94 -7.90
N ALA A 396 -15.22 16.88 -6.79
CA ALA A 396 -15.67 18.02 -6.02
C ALA A 396 -15.06 17.97 -4.62
N PRO A 397 -14.22 18.95 -4.21
CA PRO A 397 -13.68 18.99 -2.85
C PRO A 397 -14.80 19.14 -1.81
N ILE A 398 -14.73 18.34 -0.75
CA ILE A 398 -15.66 18.39 0.38
C ILE A 398 -14.90 18.86 1.62
N LYS A 399 -15.42 19.86 2.30
CA LYS A 399 -14.82 20.38 3.53
C LYS A 399 -15.02 19.36 4.66
N LEU A 400 -13.93 18.96 5.30
CA LEU A 400 -13.98 18.20 6.55
C LEU A 400 -14.58 19.05 7.67
N LYS A 401 -15.35 18.41 8.55
CA LYS A 401 -15.89 19.00 9.76
C LYS A 401 -14.97 18.80 10.96
#